data_59c37566288c5cda5ea4d0288d01d0c5
#
_entry.id   59c37566288c5cda5ea4d0288d01d0c5
#
_cell.length_a   1.000
_cell.length_b   1.000
_cell.length_c   1.000
_cell.angle_alpha   90.00
_cell.angle_beta   90.00
_cell.angle_gamma   90.00
#
_symmetry.space_group_name_H-M   'P 1'
#
loop_
_entity.id
_entity.type
_entity.pdbx_description
1 polymer ?
#
loop_
_entity_poly.entity_id
_entity_poly.type
_entity_poly.pdbx_seq_one_letter_code
_entity_poly.pdbx_strand_id
1 'polypeptide(L)'
;YQASSVAFGNACTGETRSCSNGNLTGSYAYTSCTVNPASQSSSEHSADGTTFKITVKSPDYYSNKYYVDGVQTKSLNLKKGFTYYFNVEDSSTNNHPLFIGTTSGGGNYSNEYSSGITNSRATSGILTFTVPNDAPPTLYYNCGIHSSMGGIINTSSSTVPAETSPAPSPPSTPPSYY
;
A
#
# COMPACT_ATOMS: atom_id res chain seq x y z
N TYR A 1 -3.35 10.33 33.17
CA TYR A 1 -2.46 10.83 32.10
C TYR A 1 -2.80 12.26 31.72
N GLN A 2 -1.82 13.01 31.25
CA GLN A 2 -1.96 14.38 30.81
C GLN A 2 -2.81 14.52 29.53
N ALA A 3 -2.76 13.54 28.65
CA ALA A 3 -3.53 13.45 27.42
C ALA A 3 -4.09 12.04 27.23
N SER A 4 -5.19 11.91 26.47
CA SER A 4 -5.77 10.59 26.09
C SER A 4 -4.96 9.89 24.99
N SER A 5 -4.22 10.66 24.18
CA SER A 5 -3.29 10.12 23.19
C SER A 5 -2.13 11.10 22.95
N VAL A 6 -1.00 10.58 22.53
CA VAL A 6 0.19 11.36 22.13
C VAL A 6 0.67 10.87 20.76
N ALA A 7 1.35 11.74 20.01
CA ALA A 7 1.92 11.38 18.72
C ALA A 7 3.04 10.34 18.89
N PHE A 8 3.32 9.60 17.82
CA PHE A 8 4.45 8.67 17.76
C PHE A 8 5.77 9.36 18.13
N GLY A 9 6.60 8.68 18.90
CA GLY A 9 7.86 9.21 19.42
C GLY A 9 7.72 9.99 20.72
N ASN A 10 6.51 10.34 21.14
CA ASN A 10 6.24 10.96 22.42
C ASN A 10 5.81 9.91 23.47
N ALA A 11 6.18 10.12 24.71
CA ALA A 11 5.77 9.25 25.79
C ALA A 11 4.46 9.74 26.45
N CYS A 12 3.61 8.82 26.85
CA CYS A 12 2.45 9.11 27.69
C CYS A 12 2.91 9.51 29.10
N THR A 13 2.69 10.75 29.49
CA THR A 13 3.04 11.25 30.82
C THR A 13 1.93 10.89 31.80
N GLY A 14 2.24 10.03 32.77
CA GLY A 14 1.35 9.65 33.85
C GLY A 14 1.74 10.34 35.18
N GLU A 15 0.79 10.38 36.11
CA GLU A 15 1.05 10.76 37.50
C GLU A 15 0.56 9.65 38.43
N THR A 16 1.26 9.47 39.55
CA THR A 16 0.78 8.58 40.64
C THR A 16 -0.18 9.40 41.50
N ARG A 17 -1.38 8.88 41.70
CA ARG A 17 -2.40 9.52 42.53
C ARG A 17 -2.51 8.81 43.90
N SER A 18 -2.66 9.59 44.91
CA SER A 18 -2.94 9.09 46.28
C SER A 18 -4.37 9.48 46.67
N CYS A 19 -5.05 8.58 47.34
CA CYS A 19 -6.35 8.87 47.95
C CYS A 19 -6.15 9.19 49.44
N SER A 20 -6.56 10.39 49.84
CA SER A 20 -6.58 10.77 51.24
C SER A 20 -7.97 11.29 51.60
N ASN A 21 -8.61 10.65 52.61
CA ASN A 21 -9.96 11.01 53.10
C ASN A 21 -11.02 11.11 51.97
N GLY A 22 -10.94 10.20 50.97
CA GLY A 22 -11.87 10.19 49.84
C GLY A 22 -11.53 11.17 48.72
N ASN A 23 -10.48 11.97 48.81
CA ASN A 23 -10.02 12.89 47.78
C ASN A 23 -8.81 12.31 47.07
N LEU A 24 -8.90 12.26 45.73
CA LEU A 24 -7.78 11.88 44.85
C LEU A 24 -6.89 13.11 44.58
N THR A 25 -5.59 12.95 44.84
CA THR A 25 -4.59 13.97 44.46
C THR A 25 -4.24 13.80 42.97
N GLY A 26 -3.77 14.89 42.34
CA GLY A 26 -3.31 14.89 40.97
C GLY A 26 -4.21 15.72 40.05
N SER A 27 -3.65 16.18 38.95
CA SER A 27 -4.27 17.12 38.01
C SER A 27 -4.58 16.54 36.63
N TYR A 28 -4.10 15.34 36.31
CA TYR A 28 -4.26 14.75 34.97
C TYR A 28 -5.65 14.13 34.77
N ALA A 29 -6.28 14.50 33.66
CA ALA A 29 -7.71 14.22 33.44
C ALA A 29 -8.01 12.82 32.89
N TYR A 30 -7.01 12.11 32.31
CA TYR A 30 -7.26 10.89 31.56
C TYR A 30 -6.82 9.64 32.34
N THR A 31 -7.64 8.58 32.31
CA THR A 31 -7.37 7.29 32.96
C THR A 31 -6.44 6.40 32.13
N SER A 32 -6.35 6.66 30.82
CA SER A 32 -5.48 5.92 29.89
C SER A 32 -4.87 6.90 28.89
N CYS A 33 -3.75 6.52 28.30
CA CYS A 33 -3.12 7.25 27.21
C CYS A 33 -2.61 6.25 26.19
N THR A 34 -2.87 6.52 24.92
CA THR A 34 -2.41 5.72 23.79
C THR A 34 -1.36 6.51 23.01
N VAL A 35 -0.20 5.89 22.75
CA VAL A 35 0.75 6.45 21.78
C VAL A 35 0.17 6.16 20.39
N ASN A 36 -0.14 7.20 19.63
CA ASN A 36 -0.58 7.04 18.26
C ASN A 36 0.54 6.33 17.49
N PRO A 37 0.21 5.33 16.64
CA PRO A 37 1.23 4.73 15.79
C PRO A 37 1.94 5.83 14.99
N ALA A 38 3.19 5.60 14.63
CA ALA A 38 3.89 6.49 13.71
C ALA A 38 2.92 6.84 12.59
N SER A 39 2.63 8.12 12.38
CA SER A 39 2.25 8.53 11.03
C SER A 39 3.43 8.08 10.19
N GLN A 40 3.31 6.89 9.61
CA GLN A 40 4.24 6.50 8.57
C GLN A 40 4.17 7.67 7.60
N SER A 41 5.27 8.39 7.47
CA SER A 41 5.57 9.15 6.26
C SER A 41 5.35 8.13 5.16
N SER A 42 4.13 8.17 4.64
CA SER A 42 3.68 7.21 3.67
C SER A 42 4.59 7.37 2.47
N SER A 43 5.51 6.45 2.29
CA SER A 43 5.65 5.93 0.95
C SER A 43 4.23 5.45 0.64
N GLU A 44 3.42 6.33 0.01
CA GLU A 44 1.98 6.14 -0.13
C GLU A 44 1.77 4.86 -0.94
N HIS A 45 1.60 3.75 -0.23
CA HIS A 45 1.17 2.51 -0.84
C HIS A 45 -0.32 2.64 -1.09
N SER A 46 -0.70 2.44 -2.32
CA SER A 46 -2.11 2.35 -2.68
C SER A 46 -2.79 1.24 -1.88
N ALA A 47 -4.00 1.50 -1.42
CA ALA A 47 -4.80 0.52 -0.68
C ALA A 47 -5.20 -0.66 -1.60
N ASP A 48 -5.55 -1.79 -0.99
CA ASP A 48 -6.17 -2.91 -1.71
C ASP A 48 -7.47 -2.45 -2.39
N GLY A 49 -7.70 -2.92 -3.61
CA GLY A 49 -8.87 -2.50 -4.39
C GLY A 49 -8.73 -1.12 -5.05
N THR A 50 -7.58 -0.44 -4.92
CA THR A 50 -7.38 0.86 -5.57
C THR A 50 -7.52 0.76 -7.09
N THR A 51 -8.34 1.64 -7.65
CA THR A 51 -8.48 1.80 -9.10
C THR A 51 -7.73 3.03 -9.58
N PHE A 52 -6.80 2.83 -10.49
CA PHE A 52 -6.05 3.88 -11.17
C PHE A 52 -6.73 4.23 -12.49
N LYS A 53 -7.14 5.47 -12.67
CA LYS A 53 -7.65 5.95 -13.96
C LYS A 53 -6.46 6.21 -14.89
N ILE A 54 -6.44 5.51 -16.04
CA ILE A 54 -5.40 5.66 -17.05
C ILE A 54 -5.94 6.49 -18.21
N THR A 55 -5.19 7.52 -18.58
CA THR A 55 -5.47 8.33 -19.77
C THR A 55 -4.16 8.55 -20.55
N VAL A 56 -4.27 8.92 -21.82
CA VAL A 56 -3.13 9.28 -22.66
C VAL A 56 -3.23 10.74 -23.04
N LYS A 57 -2.13 11.45 -22.94
CA LYS A 57 -2.01 12.83 -23.46
C LYS A 57 -0.66 12.99 -24.15
N SER A 58 -0.61 13.92 -25.09
CA SER A 58 0.62 14.34 -25.76
C SER A 58 1.09 15.65 -25.15
N PRO A 59 2.03 15.63 -24.18
CA PRO A 59 2.55 16.86 -23.57
C PRO A 59 3.35 17.70 -24.56
N ASP A 60 3.85 17.07 -25.61
CA ASP A 60 4.51 17.70 -26.74
C ASP A 60 4.07 17.04 -28.05
N TYR A 61 4.46 17.60 -29.20
CA TYR A 61 4.00 17.16 -30.52
C TYR A 61 4.40 15.71 -30.89
N TYR A 62 5.41 15.15 -30.23
CA TYR A 62 6.01 13.86 -30.64
C TYR A 62 5.90 12.73 -29.59
N SER A 63 5.36 12.99 -28.40
CA SER A 63 5.38 11.99 -27.36
C SER A 63 4.06 11.84 -26.62
N ASN A 64 3.42 10.68 -26.80
CA ASN A 64 2.32 10.28 -25.94
C ASN A 64 2.84 9.79 -24.60
N LYS A 65 2.13 10.12 -23.51
CA LYS A 65 2.42 9.65 -22.14
C LYS A 65 1.16 9.14 -21.46
N TYR A 66 1.31 8.10 -20.65
CA TYR A 66 0.27 7.73 -19.71
C TYR A 66 0.19 8.74 -18.57
N TYR A 67 -1.03 9.08 -18.23
CA TYR A 67 -1.39 9.81 -17.02
C TYR A 67 -2.18 8.88 -16.11
N VAL A 68 -1.71 8.69 -14.91
CA VAL A 68 -2.38 7.90 -13.88
C VAL A 68 -2.99 8.87 -12.88
N ASP A 69 -4.32 8.85 -12.74
CA ASP A 69 -5.09 9.79 -11.93
C ASP A 69 -4.76 11.26 -12.25
N GLY A 70 -4.51 11.55 -13.52
CA GLY A 70 -4.17 12.89 -14.00
C GLY A 70 -2.69 13.29 -13.85
N VAL A 71 -1.84 12.44 -13.27
CA VAL A 71 -0.40 12.69 -13.10
C VAL A 71 0.39 11.96 -14.19
N GLN A 72 1.22 12.68 -14.94
CA GLN A 72 2.06 12.13 -15.99
C GLN A 72 3.07 11.13 -15.42
N THR A 73 3.15 9.95 -16.00
CA THR A 73 4.11 8.87 -15.66
C THR A 73 4.26 8.65 -14.13
N LYS A 74 3.12 8.74 -13.41
CA LYS A 74 3.07 8.61 -11.95
C LYS A 74 3.75 7.33 -11.48
N SER A 75 4.66 7.44 -10.53
CA SER A 75 5.21 6.29 -9.82
C SER A 75 4.15 5.68 -8.91
N LEU A 76 4.02 4.36 -8.95
CA LEU A 76 3.07 3.61 -8.13
C LEU A 76 3.81 2.83 -7.06
N ASN A 77 3.24 2.77 -5.86
CA ASN A 77 3.73 1.94 -4.77
C ASN A 77 2.64 0.93 -4.42
N LEU A 78 2.86 -0.34 -4.72
CA LEU A 78 1.90 -1.41 -4.55
C LEU A 78 2.37 -2.39 -3.48
N LYS A 79 1.43 -2.94 -2.70
CA LYS A 79 1.72 -3.96 -1.70
C LYS A 79 1.56 -5.34 -2.31
N LYS A 80 2.48 -6.24 -2.02
CA LYS A 80 2.39 -7.67 -2.35
C LYS A 80 1.22 -8.31 -1.61
N GLY A 81 0.50 -9.20 -2.29
CA GLY A 81 -0.72 -9.83 -1.80
C GLY A 81 -2.00 -9.02 -2.04
N PHE A 82 -1.91 -7.79 -2.56
CA PHE A 82 -3.04 -6.88 -2.79
C PHE A 82 -3.40 -6.79 -4.27
N THR A 83 -4.66 -6.44 -4.55
CA THR A 83 -5.19 -6.32 -5.91
C THR A 83 -5.38 -4.87 -6.29
N TYR A 84 -5.02 -4.52 -7.51
CA TYR A 84 -5.11 -3.18 -8.07
C TYR A 84 -5.74 -3.23 -9.46
N TYR A 85 -6.47 -2.16 -9.80
CA TYR A 85 -7.21 -2.05 -11.04
C TYR A 85 -6.72 -0.87 -11.86
N PHE A 86 -6.37 -1.11 -13.11
CA PHE A 86 -5.97 -0.07 -14.06
C PHE A 86 -7.11 0.10 -15.07
N ASN A 87 -7.89 1.15 -14.88
CA ASN A 87 -9.02 1.46 -15.75
C ASN A 87 -8.52 2.20 -17.00
N VAL A 88 -8.64 1.53 -18.16
CA VAL A 88 -8.26 2.04 -19.48
C VAL A 88 -9.48 2.25 -20.40
N GLU A 89 -10.63 2.57 -19.83
CA GLU A 89 -11.86 2.83 -20.59
C GLU A 89 -11.89 4.21 -21.27
N ASP A 90 -10.97 5.09 -20.92
CA ASP A 90 -10.88 6.40 -21.55
C ASP A 90 -10.48 6.25 -23.02
N SER A 91 -11.19 6.89 -23.93
CA SER A 91 -10.98 6.77 -25.38
C SER A 91 -9.56 7.14 -25.83
N SER A 92 -8.83 7.92 -25.05
CA SER A 92 -7.43 8.25 -25.31
C SER A 92 -6.50 7.03 -25.25
N THR A 93 -6.93 5.92 -24.64
CA THR A 93 -6.15 4.68 -24.52
C THR A 93 -6.32 3.70 -25.69
N ASN A 94 -7.25 3.96 -26.62
CA ASN A 94 -7.65 3.02 -27.68
C ASN A 94 -6.50 2.42 -28.51
N ASN A 95 -5.45 3.14 -28.78
CA ASN A 95 -4.27 2.67 -29.53
C ASN A 95 -3.03 2.55 -28.64
N HIS A 96 -3.23 2.36 -27.35
CA HIS A 96 -2.19 2.34 -26.35
C HIS A 96 -2.35 1.14 -25.41
N PRO A 97 -2.05 -0.10 -25.88
CA PRO A 97 -2.25 -1.30 -25.08
C PRO A 97 -1.34 -1.28 -23.84
N LEU A 98 -1.97 -1.22 -22.67
CA LEU A 98 -1.30 -1.19 -21.37
C LEU A 98 -0.88 -2.59 -20.96
N PHE A 99 0.38 -2.76 -20.58
CA PHE A 99 0.87 -3.99 -19.96
C PHE A 99 1.84 -3.68 -18.81
N ILE A 100 2.07 -4.66 -17.94
CA ILE A 100 3.10 -4.58 -16.90
C ILE A 100 4.31 -5.37 -17.37
N GLY A 101 5.49 -4.80 -17.22
CA GLY A 101 6.75 -5.41 -17.65
C GLY A 101 7.82 -5.36 -16.57
N THR A 102 8.88 -6.14 -16.78
CA THR A 102 10.05 -6.23 -15.88
C THR A 102 11.09 -5.14 -16.13
N THR A 103 11.00 -4.46 -17.27
CA THR A 103 11.87 -3.32 -17.62
C THR A 103 11.04 -2.15 -18.13
N SER A 104 11.60 -0.95 -18.07
CA SER A 104 11.02 0.25 -18.68
C SER A 104 11.14 0.21 -20.21
N GLY A 105 10.46 1.13 -20.88
CA GLY A 105 10.62 1.38 -22.31
C GLY A 105 9.35 1.13 -23.12
N GLY A 106 8.78 -0.07 -23.09
CA GLY A 106 7.64 -0.42 -23.94
C GLY A 106 8.01 -0.55 -25.43
N GLY A 107 7.04 -0.33 -26.32
CA GLY A 107 7.20 -0.48 -27.78
C GLY A 107 7.18 -1.92 -28.27
N ASN A 108 7.16 -2.88 -27.40
CA ASN A 108 6.99 -4.32 -27.64
C ASN A 108 6.65 -5.02 -26.32
N TYR A 109 6.42 -6.33 -26.36
CA TYR A 109 6.02 -7.13 -25.18
C TYR A 109 7.10 -8.11 -24.71
N SER A 110 8.36 -7.96 -25.14
CA SER A 110 9.43 -8.93 -24.83
C SER A 110 9.74 -9.07 -23.34
N ASN A 111 9.39 -8.05 -22.56
CA ASN A 111 9.61 -7.98 -21.12
C ASN A 111 8.30 -8.05 -20.31
N GLU A 112 7.22 -8.56 -20.90
CA GLU A 112 5.93 -8.63 -20.23
C GLU A 112 5.97 -9.52 -18.98
N TYR A 113 5.44 -9.00 -17.89
CA TYR A 113 5.22 -9.71 -16.64
C TYR A 113 3.76 -10.15 -16.58
N SER A 114 3.50 -11.45 -16.45
CA SER A 114 2.14 -12.01 -16.55
C SER A 114 1.58 -12.54 -15.21
N SER A 115 2.43 -12.72 -14.19
CA SER A 115 1.98 -13.32 -12.93
C SER A 115 1.02 -12.40 -12.19
N GLY A 116 -0.15 -12.90 -11.83
CA GLY A 116 -1.19 -12.16 -11.12
C GLY A 116 -1.93 -11.12 -11.96
N ILE A 117 -1.77 -11.11 -13.29
CA ILE A 117 -2.38 -10.11 -14.18
C ILE A 117 -3.50 -10.75 -14.99
N THR A 118 -4.62 -10.03 -15.09
CA THR A 118 -5.71 -10.34 -16.05
C THR A 118 -5.96 -9.14 -16.94
N ASN A 119 -6.41 -9.40 -18.17
CA ASN A 119 -6.62 -8.40 -19.22
C ASN A 119 -5.36 -7.57 -19.50
N SER A 120 -4.18 -8.22 -19.57
CA SER A 120 -2.95 -7.57 -20.04
C SER A 120 -3.11 -7.08 -21.48
N ARG A 121 -2.37 -6.06 -21.86
CA ARG A 121 -2.44 -5.37 -23.16
C ARG A 121 -3.79 -4.71 -23.42
N ALA A 122 -4.49 -4.32 -22.35
CA ALA A 122 -5.79 -3.67 -22.45
C ALA A 122 -5.69 -2.30 -23.14
N THR A 123 -6.61 -2.08 -24.06
CA THR A 123 -6.89 -0.75 -24.66
C THR A 123 -8.25 -0.21 -24.25
N SER A 124 -9.04 -1.05 -23.56
CA SER A 124 -10.33 -0.72 -22.96
C SER A 124 -10.62 -1.63 -21.77
N GLY A 125 -11.55 -1.26 -20.90
CA GLY A 125 -11.89 -2.01 -19.71
C GLY A 125 -10.86 -1.86 -18.59
N ILE A 126 -10.64 -2.93 -17.83
CA ILE A 126 -9.80 -2.91 -16.63
C ILE A 126 -8.73 -4.00 -16.73
N LEU A 127 -7.45 -3.60 -16.65
CA LEU A 127 -6.36 -4.53 -16.35
C LEU A 127 -6.33 -4.70 -14.83
N THR A 128 -6.41 -5.94 -14.36
CA THR A 128 -6.32 -6.27 -12.94
C THR A 128 -4.96 -6.86 -12.61
N PHE A 129 -4.34 -6.37 -11.55
CA PHE A 129 -3.06 -6.86 -11.05
C PHE A 129 -3.15 -7.23 -9.57
N THR A 130 -3.18 -8.52 -9.27
CA THR A 130 -2.96 -9.04 -7.92
C THR A 130 -1.46 -9.27 -7.75
N VAL A 131 -0.79 -8.42 -6.97
CA VAL A 131 0.67 -8.43 -6.84
C VAL A 131 1.11 -9.69 -6.11
N PRO A 132 1.82 -10.63 -6.76
CA PRO A 132 2.30 -11.83 -6.09
C PRO A 132 3.29 -11.53 -4.96
N ASN A 133 3.37 -12.42 -3.97
CA ASN A 133 4.31 -12.27 -2.86
C ASN A 133 5.78 -12.35 -3.32
N ASP A 134 6.04 -13.04 -4.40
CA ASP A 134 7.35 -13.19 -5.05
C ASP A 134 7.59 -12.18 -6.18
N ALA A 135 6.68 -11.22 -6.39
CA ALA A 135 6.85 -10.19 -7.41
C ALA A 135 8.20 -9.47 -7.26
N PRO A 136 8.88 -9.14 -8.38
CA PRO A 136 10.08 -8.31 -8.36
C PRO A 136 9.82 -6.99 -7.60
N PRO A 137 10.83 -6.42 -6.91
CA PRO A 137 10.66 -5.17 -6.16
C PRO A 137 10.31 -3.98 -7.06
N THR A 138 10.62 -4.08 -8.34
CA THR A 138 10.34 -3.05 -9.34
C THR A 138 9.77 -3.68 -10.59
N LEU A 139 8.65 -3.14 -11.03
CA LEU A 139 7.97 -3.42 -12.29
C LEU A 139 7.66 -2.10 -12.99
N TYR A 140 7.13 -2.15 -14.19
CA TYR A 140 6.83 -0.97 -15.00
C TYR A 140 5.50 -1.17 -15.72
N TYR A 141 4.64 -0.16 -15.73
CA TYR A 141 3.53 -0.15 -16.67
C TYR A 141 4.00 0.52 -17.96
N ASN A 142 3.72 -0.10 -19.08
CA ASN A 142 4.25 0.24 -20.41
C ASN A 142 3.14 0.22 -21.46
N CYS A 143 3.38 0.92 -22.58
CA CYS A 143 2.60 0.76 -23.81
C CYS A 143 3.26 -0.28 -24.71
N GLY A 144 2.47 -1.21 -25.28
CA GLY A 144 3.00 -2.29 -26.10
C GLY A 144 3.47 -1.86 -27.49
N ILE A 145 3.04 -0.70 -28.00
CA ILE A 145 3.37 -0.22 -29.35
C ILE A 145 4.13 1.09 -29.40
N HIS A 146 4.16 1.85 -28.28
CA HIS A 146 4.92 3.10 -28.19
C HIS A 146 5.93 3.02 -27.06
N SER A 147 7.16 3.41 -27.34
CA SER A 147 8.21 3.47 -26.33
C SER A 147 8.03 4.66 -25.38
N SER A 148 8.61 4.56 -24.19
CA SER A 148 8.76 5.68 -23.24
C SER A 148 7.45 6.35 -22.79
N MET A 149 6.33 5.64 -22.81
CA MET A 149 5.03 6.13 -22.34
C MET A 149 4.74 5.91 -20.86
N GLY A 150 5.29 4.84 -20.29
CA GLY A 150 4.92 4.30 -19.00
C GLY A 150 5.68 4.89 -17.80
N GLY A 151 5.54 4.23 -16.67
CA GLY A 151 6.16 4.62 -15.41
C GLY A 151 6.50 3.42 -14.52
N ILE A 152 7.07 3.71 -13.37
CA ILE A 152 7.57 2.71 -12.42
C ILE A 152 6.46 2.22 -11.47
N ILE A 153 6.51 0.94 -11.14
CA ILE A 153 5.73 0.30 -10.08
C ILE A 153 6.73 -0.27 -9.06
N ASN A 154 6.74 0.28 -7.86
CA ASN A 154 7.47 -0.29 -6.73
C ASN A 154 6.55 -1.27 -6.00
N THR A 155 7.04 -2.48 -5.73
CA THR A 155 6.32 -3.48 -4.95
C THR A 155 7.02 -3.69 -3.60
N SER A 156 6.27 -3.75 -2.52
CA SER A 156 6.80 -3.99 -1.19
C SER A 156 5.98 -5.05 -0.45
N SER A 157 6.64 -5.78 0.44
CA SER A 157 5.94 -6.72 1.32
C SER A 157 4.97 -5.95 2.23
N SER A 158 3.78 -6.50 2.45
CA SER A 158 2.94 -6.06 3.54
C SER A 158 3.63 -6.47 4.85
N THR A 159 4.14 -5.50 5.60
CA THR A 159 4.51 -5.75 7.00
C THR A 159 3.24 -5.78 7.83
N VAL A 160 2.47 -6.86 7.72
CA VAL A 160 1.58 -7.24 8.81
C VAL A 160 2.53 -7.75 9.89
N PRO A 161 2.58 -7.15 11.10
CA PRO A 161 3.28 -7.77 12.20
C PRO A 161 2.73 -9.20 12.32
N ALA A 162 3.60 -10.20 12.31
CA ALA A 162 3.17 -11.56 12.60
C ALA A 162 2.43 -11.48 13.93
N GLU A 163 1.13 -11.77 13.94
CA GLU A 163 0.42 -12.03 15.19
C GLU A 163 1.21 -13.12 15.88
N THR A 164 1.88 -12.76 16.96
CA THR A 164 2.49 -13.74 17.86
C THR A 164 1.34 -14.60 18.36
N SER A 165 1.20 -15.78 17.74
CA SER A 165 0.30 -16.81 18.24
C SER A 165 0.61 -16.97 19.75
N PRO A 166 -0.37 -16.80 20.64
CA PRO A 166 -0.11 -16.97 22.06
C PRO A 166 0.49 -18.36 22.26
N ALA A 167 1.62 -18.41 22.97
CA ALA A 167 2.27 -19.66 23.32
C ALA A 167 1.24 -20.59 23.98
N PRO A 168 1.20 -21.89 23.63
CA PRO A 168 0.29 -22.83 24.29
C PRO A 168 0.53 -22.78 25.78
N SER A 169 -0.56 -22.59 26.54
CA SER A 169 -0.53 -22.60 28.01
C SER A 169 0.08 -23.91 28.50
N PRO A 170 0.98 -23.90 29.49
CA PRO A 170 1.52 -25.11 30.06
C PRO A 170 0.39 -25.98 30.64
N PRO A 171 0.49 -27.32 30.53
CA PRO A 171 -0.54 -28.21 31.06
C PRO A 171 -0.69 -27.98 32.54
N SER A 172 -1.93 -27.80 33.00
CA SER A 172 -2.27 -27.71 34.40
C SER A 172 -1.95 -29.05 35.08
N THR A 173 -1.07 -29.02 36.08
CA THR A 173 -0.81 -30.18 36.95
C THR A 173 -2.07 -30.51 37.71
N PRO A 174 -2.49 -31.80 37.74
CA PRO A 174 -3.63 -32.21 38.55
C PRO A 174 -3.31 -32.07 40.05
N PRO A 175 -4.30 -31.75 40.92
CA PRO A 175 -4.07 -31.66 42.36
C PRO A 175 -3.68 -33.00 42.91
N SER A 176 -2.59 -33.01 43.67
CA SER A 176 -2.15 -34.18 44.45
C SER A 176 -3.08 -34.32 45.67
N TYR A 177 -3.83 -35.40 45.71
CA TYR A 177 -4.56 -35.82 46.91
C TYR A 177 -3.62 -36.64 47.80
N TYR A 178 -3.36 -36.12 48.99
CA TYR A 178 -2.97 -36.87 50.17
C TYR A 178 -4.02 -36.69 51.24
#